data_8fada0061268907b6d69a803e8310e88
#
_entry.id   8fada0061268907b6d69a803e8310e88
#
_cell.length_a   1.000
_cell.length_b   1.000
_cell.length_c   1.000
_cell.angle_alpha   90.00
_cell.angle_beta   90.00
_cell.angle_gamma   90.00
#
_symmetry.space_group_name_H-M   'P 1'
#
loop_
_entity.id
_entity.type
_entity.pdbx_description
1 polymer ?
#
loop_
_entity_poly.entity_id
_entity_poly.type
_entity_poly.pdbx_seq_one_letter_code
_entity_poly.pdbx_strand_id
1 'polypeptide(L)'
;MKTIALVAFITVYVLLLLLPKGRWIAPVAAAALFVGVGIVPAGEVLGTVDWNVLMMLCGTMGTVDLFIRSKMPERLSDHLVNAIPSVKTLIIVLALFAGLVSAFVDNVATVLMLAPVGIAIAKKLNISPVEPIVAIAVSSNLQGAATLVGDTTSLLLAGHLKLDFLDFFVYQGKPGMFWFVQVGALATVPVMLWLFRKDKGYVAPAQATKVDDYLPTVMLVGTVAALIAASFIPGRPAMTNGFICMGIFLLGLLAECFLPRKVREDEAQGWAAQAAETLKAIDVGTLALLAGLFIIIDGLTRVGIIADISNVLSHVGGGSPFLTYTIVVWASVLFSAFIDNIPYTAAMLPVMAGAAGTMGIDQTVLCFGLLVGATLGGNLTPVGASANITATGILEKEGYNVSTKQFMRIGVPFTLVAVLSGYLLVWIFYGM
;
A
#
# COMPACT_ATOMS: atom_id res chain seq x y z
N MET A 1 11.29 -21.21 25.05
CA MET A 1 10.42 -20.18 24.47
C MET A 1 11.06 -19.44 23.29
N LYS A 2 12.25 -18.85 23.44
CA LYS A 2 12.95 -18.08 22.37
C LYS A 2 13.14 -18.88 21.07
N THR A 3 13.62 -20.15 21.17
CA THR A 3 13.82 -21.02 19.98
C THR A 3 12.51 -21.35 19.29
N ILE A 4 11.44 -21.65 20.05
CA ILE A 4 10.11 -21.95 19.49
C ILE A 4 9.58 -20.72 18.74
N ALA A 5 9.67 -19.53 19.33
CA ALA A 5 9.24 -18.30 18.71
C ALA A 5 10.00 -17.99 17.41
N LEU A 6 11.33 -18.18 17.41
CA LEU A 6 12.18 -17.96 16.25
C LEU A 6 11.84 -18.95 15.10
N VAL A 7 11.72 -20.24 15.42
CA VAL A 7 11.36 -21.27 14.43
C VAL A 7 9.97 -21.00 13.84
N ALA A 8 8.98 -20.69 14.68
CA ALA A 8 7.64 -20.37 14.23
C ALA A 8 7.63 -19.13 13.33
N PHE A 9 8.36 -18.06 13.69
CA PHE A 9 8.51 -16.84 12.91
C PHE A 9 9.11 -17.13 11.52
N ILE A 10 10.24 -17.83 11.48
CA ILE A 10 10.89 -18.21 10.21
C ILE A 10 9.93 -19.07 9.37
N THR A 11 9.23 -20.03 9.99
CA THR A 11 8.26 -20.88 9.31
C THR A 11 7.13 -20.07 8.69
N VAL A 12 6.58 -19.06 9.43
CA VAL A 12 5.55 -18.16 8.89
C VAL A 12 6.06 -17.47 7.63
N TYR A 13 7.26 -16.90 7.65
CA TYR A 13 7.81 -16.17 6.48
C TYR A 13 8.08 -17.10 5.30
N VAL A 14 8.58 -18.31 5.55
CA VAL A 14 8.75 -19.33 4.50
C VAL A 14 7.38 -19.70 3.90
N LEU A 15 6.36 -19.88 4.72
CA LEU A 15 5.00 -20.20 4.25
C LEU A 15 4.36 -19.03 3.50
N LEU A 16 4.60 -17.78 3.91
CA LEU A 16 4.13 -16.59 3.19
C LEU A 16 4.73 -16.51 1.78
N LEU A 17 5.98 -16.97 1.60
CA LEU A 17 6.64 -17.04 0.29
C LEU A 17 6.11 -18.19 -0.58
N LEU A 18 5.87 -19.36 0.03
CA LEU A 18 5.52 -20.58 -0.71
C LEU A 18 4.02 -20.70 -1.00
N LEU A 19 3.14 -20.09 -0.18
CA LEU A 19 1.71 -20.24 -0.25
C LEU A 19 1.02 -18.90 -0.63
N PRO A 20 0.92 -18.57 -1.92
CA PRO A 20 0.30 -17.31 -2.35
C PRO A 20 -1.20 -17.21 -2.04
N LYS A 21 -1.89 -18.36 -1.93
CA LYS A 21 -3.30 -18.44 -1.54
C LYS A 21 -3.41 -18.80 -0.04
N GLY A 22 -4.26 -18.06 0.70
CA GLY A 22 -4.45 -18.29 2.13
C GLY A 22 -3.28 -17.83 3.01
N ARG A 23 -2.56 -16.78 2.61
CA ARG A 23 -1.43 -16.19 3.33
C ARG A 23 -1.69 -15.91 4.81
N TRP A 24 -2.94 -15.60 5.18
CA TRP A 24 -3.35 -15.29 6.55
C TRP A 24 -3.31 -16.51 7.49
N ILE A 25 -3.39 -17.74 6.96
CA ILE A 25 -3.46 -18.97 7.77
C ILE A 25 -2.18 -19.15 8.60
N ALA A 26 -1.02 -18.95 8.00
CA ALA A 26 0.26 -19.14 8.67
C ALA A 26 0.46 -18.18 9.86
N PRO A 27 0.26 -16.85 9.75
CA PRO A 27 0.35 -15.94 10.89
C PRO A 27 -0.69 -16.23 11.97
N VAL A 28 -1.94 -16.55 11.61
CA VAL A 28 -2.98 -16.85 12.59
C VAL A 28 -2.66 -18.15 13.35
N ALA A 29 -2.19 -19.19 12.66
CA ALA A 29 -1.78 -20.44 13.31
C ALA A 29 -0.59 -20.23 14.25
N ALA A 30 0.40 -19.45 13.84
CA ALA A 30 1.55 -19.13 14.69
C ALA A 30 1.16 -18.23 15.89
N ALA A 31 0.24 -17.29 15.71
CA ALA A 31 -0.32 -16.51 16.81
C ALA A 31 -1.05 -17.42 17.81
N ALA A 32 -1.87 -18.35 17.33
CA ALA A 32 -2.53 -19.35 18.19
C ALA A 32 -1.50 -20.24 18.94
N LEU A 33 -0.41 -20.62 18.28
CA LEU A 33 0.69 -21.34 18.92
C LEU A 33 1.34 -20.49 20.02
N PHE A 34 1.61 -19.19 19.78
CA PHE A 34 2.24 -18.29 20.76
C PHE A 34 1.36 -18.14 22.02
N VAL A 35 0.05 -18.06 21.82
CA VAL A 35 -0.91 -18.03 22.94
C VAL A 35 -0.95 -19.39 23.66
N GLY A 36 -1.02 -20.50 22.91
CA GLY A 36 -1.11 -21.84 23.47
C GLY A 36 0.12 -22.27 24.28
N VAL A 37 1.32 -21.82 23.90
CA VAL A 37 2.55 -22.09 24.65
C VAL A 37 2.84 -21.02 25.73
N GLY A 38 1.98 -20.01 25.88
CA GLY A 38 2.09 -18.98 26.92
C GLY A 38 3.18 -17.92 26.64
N ILE A 39 3.64 -17.74 25.40
CA ILE A 39 4.50 -16.62 25.02
C ILE A 39 3.74 -15.29 25.12
N VAL A 40 2.50 -15.30 24.63
CA VAL A 40 1.56 -14.19 24.78
C VAL A 40 0.41 -14.66 25.69
N PRO A 41 0.17 -14.03 26.83
CA PRO A 41 -0.92 -14.39 27.71
C PRO A 41 -2.29 -14.21 27.02
N ALA A 42 -3.18 -15.18 27.13
CA ALA A 42 -4.48 -15.15 26.48
C ALA A 42 -5.32 -13.89 26.83
N GLY A 43 -5.21 -13.39 28.05
CA GLY A 43 -5.89 -12.15 28.49
C GLY A 43 -5.35 -10.88 27.85
N GLU A 44 -4.16 -10.90 27.27
CA GLU A 44 -3.51 -9.73 26.68
C GLU A 44 -3.61 -9.70 25.15
N VAL A 45 -4.07 -10.77 24.50
CA VAL A 45 -4.13 -10.91 23.04
C VAL A 45 -4.85 -9.74 22.37
N LEU A 46 -6.00 -9.31 22.91
CA LEU A 46 -6.74 -8.17 22.36
C LEU A 46 -5.98 -6.84 22.49
N GLY A 47 -5.09 -6.73 23.48
CA GLY A 47 -4.26 -5.54 23.67
C GLY A 47 -3.05 -5.49 22.76
N THR A 48 -2.60 -6.61 22.17
CA THR A 48 -1.48 -6.65 21.24
C THR A 48 -1.85 -6.20 19.83
N VAL A 49 -3.14 -6.31 19.48
CA VAL A 49 -3.66 -5.96 18.15
C VAL A 49 -3.88 -4.45 18.05
N ASP A 50 -3.33 -3.83 17.02
CA ASP A 50 -3.63 -2.43 16.70
C ASP A 50 -5.00 -2.33 15.99
N TRP A 51 -6.04 -2.17 16.80
CA TRP A 51 -7.42 -2.03 16.31
C TRP A 51 -7.63 -0.77 15.48
N ASN A 52 -6.87 0.30 15.74
CA ASN A 52 -6.96 1.52 14.95
C ASN A 52 -6.55 1.25 13.50
N VAL A 53 -5.43 0.57 13.28
CA VAL A 53 -4.94 0.17 11.96
C VAL A 53 -5.94 -0.76 11.27
N LEU A 54 -6.46 -1.78 11.97
CA LEU A 54 -7.43 -2.71 11.37
C LEU A 54 -8.75 -2.03 10.98
N MET A 55 -9.27 -1.13 11.82
CA MET A 55 -10.49 -0.36 11.50
C MET A 55 -10.27 0.60 10.35
N MET A 56 -9.11 1.29 10.31
CA MET A 56 -8.77 2.15 9.19
C MET A 56 -8.72 1.36 7.89
N LEU A 57 -8.03 0.23 7.88
CA LEU A 57 -7.90 -0.62 6.70
C LEU A 57 -9.26 -1.15 6.23
N CYS A 58 -10.07 -1.68 7.14
CA CYS A 58 -11.40 -2.17 6.82
C CYS A 58 -12.31 -1.06 6.27
N GLY A 59 -12.33 0.10 6.92
CA GLY A 59 -13.15 1.24 6.53
C GLY A 59 -12.73 1.85 5.19
N THR A 60 -11.43 1.96 4.94
CA THR A 60 -10.91 2.47 3.66
C THR A 60 -11.17 1.49 2.52
N MET A 61 -10.94 0.18 2.70
CA MET A 61 -11.26 -0.84 1.68
C MET A 61 -12.73 -0.77 1.26
N GLY A 62 -13.64 -0.69 2.23
CA GLY A 62 -15.07 -0.62 1.94
C GLY A 62 -15.47 0.68 1.24
N THR A 63 -14.98 1.83 1.70
CA THR A 63 -15.27 3.13 1.06
C THR A 63 -14.71 3.20 -0.36
N VAL A 64 -13.53 2.62 -0.59
CA VAL A 64 -12.88 2.54 -1.90
C VAL A 64 -13.66 1.62 -2.85
N ASP A 65 -14.17 0.47 -2.39
CA ASP A 65 -15.02 -0.41 -3.22
C ASP A 65 -16.27 0.32 -3.71
N LEU A 66 -16.95 1.06 -2.81
CA LEU A 66 -18.08 1.91 -3.20
C LEU A 66 -17.70 2.94 -4.25
N PHE A 67 -16.52 3.59 -4.10
CA PHE A 67 -16.01 4.56 -5.05
C PHE A 67 -15.71 3.95 -6.42
N ILE A 68 -15.13 2.75 -6.48
CA ILE A 68 -14.86 2.04 -7.73
C ILE A 68 -16.19 1.73 -8.45
N ARG A 69 -17.18 1.21 -7.73
CA ARG A 69 -18.50 0.88 -8.30
C ARG A 69 -19.28 2.08 -8.82
N SER A 70 -18.97 3.29 -8.34
CA SER A 70 -19.60 4.52 -8.84
C SER A 70 -19.18 4.89 -10.26
N LYS A 71 -18.18 4.23 -10.84
CA LYS A 71 -17.53 4.51 -12.13
C LYS A 71 -16.92 5.92 -12.22
N MET A 72 -16.78 6.60 -11.10
CA MET A 72 -16.12 7.91 -11.08
C MET A 72 -14.66 7.83 -11.54
N PRO A 73 -13.87 6.82 -11.13
CA PRO A 73 -12.51 6.65 -11.61
C PRO A 73 -12.40 6.46 -13.13
N GLU A 74 -13.30 5.67 -13.73
CA GLU A 74 -13.37 5.49 -15.19
C GLU A 74 -13.65 6.84 -15.87
N ARG A 75 -14.59 7.61 -15.34
CA ARG A 75 -14.91 8.97 -15.83
C ARG A 75 -13.71 9.90 -15.81
N LEU A 76 -12.92 9.89 -14.71
CA LEU A 76 -11.70 10.68 -14.60
C LEU A 76 -10.66 10.23 -15.63
N SER A 77 -10.50 8.92 -15.83
CA SER A 77 -9.59 8.36 -16.84
C SER A 77 -9.99 8.74 -18.25
N ASP A 78 -11.28 8.69 -18.60
CA ASP A 78 -11.79 9.11 -19.92
C ASP A 78 -11.49 10.59 -20.18
N HIS A 79 -11.57 11.42 -19.15
CA HIS A 79 -11.22 12.84 -19.28
C HIS A 79 -9.74 13.02 -19.65
N LEU A 80 -8.84 12.25 -19.04
CA LEU A 80 -7.41 12.26 -19.38
C LEU A 80 -7.16 11.75 -20.80
N VAL A 81 -7.83 10.66 -21.21
CA VAL A 81 -7.74 10.10 -22.56
C VAL A 81 -8.15 11.14 -23.60
N ASN A 82 -9.22 11.89 -23.34
CA ASN A 82 -9.73 12.90 -24.27
C ASN A 82 -8.87 14.17 -24.30
N ALA A 83 -8.13 14.48 -23.22
CA ALA A 83 -7.26 15.64 -23.14
C ALA A 83 -5.87 15.42 -23.76
N ILE A 84 -5.41 14.16 -23.88
CA ILE A 84 -4.03 13.84 -24.25
C ILE A 84 -4.00 13.00 -25.53
N PRO A 85 -3.70 13.61 -26.70
CA PRO A 85 -3.72 12.89 -27.95
C PRO A 85 -2.50 11.99 -28.21
N SER A 86 -1.38 12.21 -27.50
CA SER A 86 -0.15 11.43 -27.70
C SER A 86 -0.13 10.16 -26.85
N VAL A 87 0.07 9.00 -27.48
CA VAL A 87 0.13 7.68 -26.82
C VAL A 87 1.17 7.66 -25.71
N LYS A 88 2.40 8.06 -26.01
CA LYS A 88 3.48 8.09 -25.01
C LYS A 88 3.13 8.97 -23.80
N THR A 89 2.62 10.17 -24.06
CA THR A 89 2.25 11.10 -22.98
C THR A 89 1.09 10.57 -22.19
N LEU A 90 0.11 9.96 -22.84
CA LEU A 90 -1.05 9.36 -22.17
C LEU A 90 -0.67 8.21 -21.25
N ILE A 91 0.23 7.30 -21.66
CA ILE A 91 0.72 6.20 -20.80
C ILE A 91 1.37 6.78 -19.54
N ILE A 92 2.23 7.80 -19.69
CA ILE A 92 2.93 8.42 -18.56
C ILE A 92 1.93 9.12 -17.63
N VAL A 93 0.98 9.88 -18.20
CA VAL A 93 -0.01 10.61 -17.40
C VAL A 93 -0.98 9.64 -16.71
N LEU A 94 -1.37 8.53 -17.37
CA LEU A 94 -2.16 7.49 -16.70
C LEU A 94 -1.40 6.82 -15.56
N ALA A 95 -0.10 6.56 -15.73
CA ALA A 95 0.73 6.02 -14.65
C ALA A 95 0.84 7.01 -13.48
N LEU A 96 1.07 8.30 -13.74
CA LEU A 96 1.09 9.35 -12.71
C LEU A 96 -0.28 9.53 -12.05
N PHE A 97 -1.35 9.48 -12.84
CA PHE A 97 -2.71 9.54 -12.33
C PHE A 97 -3.04 8.33 -11.45
N ALA A 98 -2.63 7.12 -11.86
CA ALA A 98 -2.74 5.93 -11.04
C ALA A 98 -2.02 6.11 -9.69
N GLY A 99 -0.82 6.67 -9.73
CA GLY A 99 -0.10 7.03 -8.52
C GLY A 99 -0.87 8.03 -7.66
N LEU A 100 -1.35 9.13 -8.24
CA LEU A 100 -2.10 10.15 -7.50
C LEU A 100 -3.37 9.57 -6.84
N VAL A 101 -4.10 8.71 -7.55
CA VAL A 101 -5.26 8.01 -6.99
C VAL A 101 -4.80 7.08 -5.86
N SER A 102 -3.70 6.34 -6.06
CA SER A 102 -3.18 5.40 -5.07
C SER A 102 -2.64 6.07 -3.81
N ALA A 103 -2.36 7.35 -3.82
CA ALA A 103 -2.08 8.08 -2.58
C ALA A 103 -3.27 8.12 -1.61
N PHE A 104 -4.50 7.89 -2.09
CA PHE A 104 -5.74 7.93 -1.28
C PHE A 104 -6.58 6.65 -1.40
N VAL A 105 -6.22 5.76 -2.29
CA VAL A 105 -6.89 4.52 -2.62
C VAL A 105 -5.86 3.41 -2.64
N ASP A 106 -6.17 2.27 -2.05
CA ASP A 106 -5.28 1.11 -2.04
C ASP A 106 -4.70 0.80 -3.45
N ASN A 107 -3.43 0.40 -3.48
CA ASN A 107 -2.69 0.17 -4.72
C ASN A 107 -3.27 -0.95 -5.58
N VAL A 108 -3.80 -2.02 -4.99
CA VAL A 108 -4.46 -3.14 -5.70
C VAL A 108 -5.75 -2.64 -6.34
N ALA A 109 -6.57 -1.91 -5.57
CA ALA A 109 -7.81 -1.33 -6.04
C ALA A 109 -7.57 -0.34 -7.19
N THR A 110 -6.54 0.48 -7.09
CA THR A 110 -6.12 1.42 -8.15
C THR A 110 -5.77 0.68 -9.44
N VAL A 111 -5.02 -0.42 -9.35
CA VAL A 111 -4.68 -1.24 -10.52
C VAL A 111 -5.93 -1.90 -11.13
N LEU A 112 -6.79 -2.50 -10.31
CA LEU A 112 -8.05 -3.10 -10.77
C LEU A 112 -8.91 -2.11 -11.56
N MET A 113 -8.91 -0.85 -11.14
CA MET A 113 -9.68 0.23 -11.72
C MET A 113 -9.10 0.75 -13.04
N LEU A 114 -7.78 0.97 -13.09
CA LEU A 114 -7.12 1.65 -14.22
C LEU A 114 -6.56 0.68 -15.28
N ALA A 115 -6.28 -0.57 -14.93
CA ALA A 115 -5.79 -1.55 -15.87
C ALA A 115 -6.76 -1.82 -17.05
N PRO A 116 -8.09 -1.97 -16.86
CA PRO A 116 -9.03 -2.10 -17.95
C PRO A 116 -8.99 -0.92 -18.94
N VAL A 117 -8.83 0.30 -18.44
CA VAL A 117 -8.68 1.52 -19.26
C VAL A 117 -7.41 1.45 -20.10
N GLY A 118 -6.27 1.12 -19.46
CA GLY A 118 -4.98 0.94 -20.15
C GLY A 118 -5.04 -0.13 -21.23
N ILE A 119 -5.72 -1.26 -20.97
CA ILE A 119 -5.92 -2.35 -21.94
C ILE A 119 -6.80 -1.89 -23.11
N ALA A 120 -7.90 -1.19 -22.85
CA ALA A 120 -8.78 -0.68 -23.89
C ALA A 120 -8.05 0.29 -24.84
N ILE A 121 -7.20 1.16 -24.28
CA ILE A 121 -6.36 2.08 -25.05
C ILE A 121 -5.36 1.30 -25.89
N ALA A 122 -4.64 0.34 -25.30
CA ALA A 122 -3.64 -0.47 -25.97
C ALA A 122 -4.26 -1.28 -27.14
N LYS A 123 -5.43 -1.88 -26.94
CA LYS A 123 -6.18 -2.60 -27.98
C LYS A 123 -6.58 -1.68 -29.15
N LYS A 124 -7.08 -0.46 -28.86
CA LYS A 124 -7.45 0.52 -29.90
C LYS A 124 -6.25 0.96 -30.73
N LEU A 125 -5.07 1.00 -30.14
CA LEU A 125 -3.83 1.47 -30.76
C LEU A 125 -3.01 0.34 -31.38
N ASN A 126 -3.45 -0.91 -31.25
CA ASN A 126 -2.69 -2.11 -31.66
C ASN A 126 -1.29 -2.16 -31.05
N ILE A 127 -1.13 -1.72 -29.79
CA ILE A 127 0.11 -1.83 -29.02
C ILE A 127 -0.05 -2.87 -27.89
N SER A 128 1.08 -3.34 -27.36
CA SER A 128 1.06 -4.24 -26.20
C SER A 128 0.54 -3.50 -24.96
N PRO A 129 -0.44 -4.03 -24.22
CA PRO A 129 -0.89 -3.45 -22.96
C PRO A 129 0.08 -3.68 -21.79
N VAL A 130 1.07 -4.55 -21.95
CA VAL A 130 1.98 -4.96 -20.86
C VAL A 130 2.69 -3.75 -20.27
N GLU A 131 3.31 -2.92 -21.11
CA GLU A 131 4.10 -1.79 -20.64
C GLU A 131 3.25 -0.72 -19.92
N PRO A 132 2.09 -0.27 -20.45
CA PRO A 132 1.21 0.65 -19.73
C PRO A 132 0.71 0.11 -18.39
N ILE A 133 0.32 -1.16 -18.33
CA ILE A 133 -0.23 -1.76 -17.10
C ILE A 133 0.85 -1.92 -16.04
N VAL A 134 2.06 -2.33 -16.41
CA VAL A 134 3.19 -2.37 -15.48
C VAL A 134 3.52 -0.97 -14.97
N ALA A 135 3.51 0.06 -15.83
CA ALA A 135 3.74 1.45 -15.39
C ALA A 135 2.68 1.93 -14.40
N ILE A 136 1.40 1.59 -14.62
CA ILE A 136 0.30 1.86 -13.68
C ILE A 136 0.59 1.19 -12.33
N ALA A 137 0.96 -0.09 -12.31
CA ALA A 137 1.20 -0.84 -11.09
C ALA A 137 2.37 -0.28 -10.27
N VAL A 138 3.53 -0.03 -10.91
CA VAL A 138 4.71 0.49 -10.18
C VAL A 138 4.51 1.93 -9.69
N SER A 139 3.74 2.75 -10.43
CA SER A 139 3.38 4.10 -9.99
C SER A 139 2.38 4.09 -8.84
N SER A 140 1.43 3.17 -8.86
CA SER A 140 0.47 2.95 -7.78
C SER A 140 1.19 2.56 -6.48
N ASN A 141 2.08 1.57 -6.53
CA ASN A 141 2.87 1.16 -5.35
C ASN A 141 3.75 2.30 -4.81
N LEU A 142 4.39 3.09 -5.68
CA LEU A 142 5.19 4.24 -5.25
C LEU A 142 4.37 5.22 -4.41
N GLN A 143 3.22 5.62 -4.93
CA GLN A 143 2.40 6.67 -4.32
C GLN A 143 1.58 6.17 -3.12
N GLY A 144 1.42 4.86 -2.96
CA GLY A 144 0.81 4.28 -1.76
C GLY A 144 1.52 4.70 -0.47
N ALA A 145 2.84 4.94 -0.53
CA ALA A 145 3.62 5.46 0.61
C ALA A 145 3.42 6.96 0.90
N ALA A 146 2.66 7.69 0.07
CA ALA A 146 2.55 9.16 0.16
C ALA A 146 1.67 9.64 1.31
N THR A 147 0.61 8.92 1.64
CA THR A 147 -0.34 9.33 2.69
C THR A 147 -0.67 8.19 3.64
N LEU A 148 -1.34 8.54 4.73
CA LEU A 148 -1.79 7.60 5.75
C LEU A 148 -2.66 6.46 5.19
N VAL A 149 -3.48 6.73 4.18
CA VAL A 149 -4.51 5.82 3.66
C VAL A 149 -4.17 5.20 2.30
N GLY A 150 -3.00 5.52 1.73
CA GLY A 150 -2.62 5.08 0.40
C GLY A 150 -2.21 3.59 0.33
N ASP A 151 -1.54 3.08 1.35
CA ASP A 151 -1.12 1.67 1.43
C ASP A 151 -1.10 1.18 2.88
N THR A 152 -1.26 -0.13 3.05
CA THR A 152 -1.19 -0.79 4.35
C THR A 152 0.16 -0.57 5.06
N THR A 153 1.27 -0.45 4.32
CA THR A 153 2.59 -0.16 4.89
C THR A 153 2.65 1.22 5.55
N SER A 154 1.98 2.22 4.96
CA SER A 154 1.83 3.56 5.54
C SER A 154 0.98 3.55 6.80
N LEU A 155 -0.10 2.75 6.82
CA LEU A 155 -0.93 2.54 8.01
C LEU A 155 -0.13 1.91 9.15
N LEU A 156 0.69 0.89 8.86
CA LEU A 156 1.56 0.25 9.84
C LEU A 156 2.60 1.22 10.41
N LEU A 157 3.24 2.01 9.53
CA LEU A 157 4.17 3.07 9.97
C LEU A 157 3.47 4.06 10.89
N ALA A 158 2.28 4.52 10.50
CA ALA A 158 1.50 5.49 11.27
C ALA A 158 1.06 4.93 12.63
N GLY A 159 0.63 3.67 12.70
CA GLY A 159 0.31 3.01 13.96
C GLY A 159 1.54 2.93 14.88
N HIS A 160 2.70 2.56 14.33
CA HIS A 160 3.94 2.41 15.08
C HIS A 160 4.50 3.74 15.61
N LEU A 161 4.58 4.77 14.75
CA LEU A 161 5.07 6.10 15.12
C LEU A 161 3.99 7.03 15.69
N LYS A 162 2.72 6.57 15.74
CA LYS A 162 1.53 7.35 16.13
C LYS A 162 1.33 8.60 15.28
N LEU A 163 1.53 8.46 13.95
CA LEU A 163 1.38 9.54 13.00
C LEU A 163 -0.10 9.79 12.68
N ASP A 164 -0.40 11.06 12.47
CA ASP A 164 -1.67 11.54 11.96
C ASP A 164 -1.62 11.70 10.42
N PHE A 165 -2.78 12.00 9.82
CA PHE A 165 -2.84 12.21 8.37
C PHE A 165 -1.93 13.37 7.91
N LEU A 166 -1.91 14.49 8.67
CA LEU A 166 -1.08 15.65 8.34
C LEU A 166 0.41 15.42 8.59
N ASP A 167 0.80 14.46 9.43
CA ASP A 167 2.21 14.13 9.65
C ASP A 167 2.88 13.55 8.39
N PHE A 168 2.10 13.00 7.46
CA PHE A 168 2.64 12.63 6.16
C PHE A 168 3.03 13.84 5.31
N PHE A 169 2.47 15.01 5.57
CA PHE A 169 2.82 16.27 4.89
C PHE A 169 3.86 17.07 5.65
N VAL A 170 3.70 17.23 6.95
CA VAL A 170 4.64 17.95 7.82
C VAL A 170 4.78 17.20 9.13
N TYR A 171 5.95 16.65 9.42
CA TYR A 171 6.26 15.93 10.64
C TYR A 171 7.44 16.57 11.37
N GLN A 172 7.27 16.87 12.65
CA GLN A 172 8.29 17.55 13.48
C GLN A 172 8.83 18.86 12.86
N GLY A 173 7.98 19.60 12.12
CA GLY A 173 8.37 20.83 11.43
C GLY A 173 9.21 20.63 10.17
N LYS A 174 9.36 19.40 9.70
CA LYS A 174 10.09 19.01 8.48
C LYS A 174 9.12 18.44 7.44
N PRO A 175 9.49 18.43 6.13
CA PRO A 175 8.68 17.77 5.11
C PRO A 175 8.46 16.29 5.42
N GLY A 176 7.20 15.82 5.36
CA GLY A 176 6.84 14.43 5.60
C GLY A 176 7.00 13.55 4.35
N MET A 177 6.60 12.28 4.49
CA MET A 177 6.74 11.26 3.44
C MET A 177 6.05 11.64 2.13
N PHE A 178 4.92 12.39 2.18
CA PHE A 178 4.24 12.86 0.97
C PHE A 178 5.21 13.54 -0.02
N TRP A 179 5.99 14.49 0.45
CA TRP A 179 6.90 15.25 -0.41
C TRP A 179 8.02 14.38 -0.98
N PHE A 180 8.55 13.44 -0.20
CA PHE A 180 9.60 12.54 -0.66
C PHE A 180 9.11 11.61 -1.76
N VAL A 181 7.89 11.13 -1.60
CA VAL A 181 7.22 10.29 -2.61
C VAL A 181 6.89 11.11 -3.87
N GLN A 182 6.40 12.36 -3.73
CA GLN A 182 6.14 13.22 -4.90
C GLN A 182 7.42 13.52 -5.69
N VAL A 183 8.52 13.84 -5.02
CA VAL A 183 9.82 14.04 -5.68
C VAL A 183 10.26 12.74 -6.38
N GLY A 184 10.10 11.59 -5.74
CA GLY A 184 10.34 10.28 -6.34
C GLY A 184 9.51 10.06 -7.60
N ALA A 185 8.21 10.34 -7.54
CA ALA A 185 7.32 10.21 -8.69
C ALA A 185 7.73 11.13 -9.86
N LEU A 186 8.08 12.38 -9.58
CA LEU A 186 8.56 13.30 -10.60
C LEU A 186 9.92 12.86 -11.18
N ALA A 187 10.82 12.33 -10.35
CA ALA A 187 12.10 11.80 -10.78
C ALA A 187 11.97 10.57 -11.71
N THR A 188 10.88 9.80 -11.61
CA THR A 188 10.61 8.66 -12.51
C THR A 188 10.10 9.08 -13.89
N VAL A 189 9.61 10.32 -14.08
CA VAL A 189 9.09 10.80 -15.36
C VAL A 189 10.13 10.72 -16.49
N PRO A 190 11.38 11.18 -16.33
CA PRO A 190 12.44 11.01 -17.35
C PRO A 190 12.68 9.54 -17.71
N VAL A 191 12.60 8.63 -16.73
CA VAL A 191 12.74 7.18 -16.95
C VAL A 191 11.61 6.67 -17.83
N MET A 192 10.36 7.03 -17.51
CA MET A 192 9.19 6.65 -18.32
C MET A 192 9.25 7.26 -19.72
N LEU A 193 9.68 8.53 -19.86
CA LEU A 193 9.87 9.17 -21.16
C LEU A 193 10.91 8.45 -22.02
N TRP A 194 11.95 7.90 -21.42
CA TRP A 194 12.96 7.10 -22.11
C TRP A 194 12.45 5.70 -22.47
N LEU A 195 11.73 5.04 -21.57
CA LEU A 195 11.16 3.71 -21.78
C LEU A 195 10.13 3.73 -22.92
N PHE A 196 9.20 4.67 -22.89
CA PHE A 196 8.10 4.79 -23.86
C PHE A 196 8.43 5.65 -25.09
N ARG A 197 9.71 5.92 -25.35
CA ARG A 197 10.13 6.80 -26.48
C ARG A 197 9.74 6.25 -27.86
N LYS A 198 9.46 4.94 -27.97
CA LYS A 198 9.09 4.28 -29.22
C LYS A 198 7.58 4.24 -29.45
N ASP A 199 6.77 4.48 -28.42
CA ASP A 199 5.32 4.46 -28.50
C ASP A 199 4.83 5.75 -29.13
N LYS A 200 4.68 5.70 -30.44
CA LYS A 200 4.22 6.81 -31.29
C LYS A 200 2.79 6.50 -31.75
N GLY A 201 1.94 7.51 -31.78
CA GLY A 201 0.57 7.40 -32.27
C GLY A 201 -0.34 8.46 -31.65
N TYR A 202 -1.55 8.53 -32.18
CA TYR A 202 -2.62 9.39 -31.69
C TYR A 202 -3.75 8.56 -31.12
N VAL A 203 -4.26 8.97 -30.00
CA VAL A 203 -5.40 8.34 -29.34
C VAL A 203 -6.68 8.99 -29.82
N ALA A 204 -7.62 8.18 -30.29
CA ALA A 204 -8.96 8.67 -30.61
C ALA A 204 -9.73 8.97 -29.31
N PRO A 205 -10.56 10.02 -29.29
CA PRO A 205 -11.38 10.33 -28.13
C PRO A 205 -12.24 9.15 -27.67
N ALA A 206 -12.35 8.97 -26.37
CA ALA A 206 -13.24 7.99 -25.74
C ALA A 206 -14.61 8.61 -25.44
N GLN A 207 -15.66 7.80 -25.48
CA GLN A 207 -16.94 8.22 -24.95
C GLN A 207 -16.85 8.35 -23.43
N ALA A 208 -17.36 9.47 -22.90
CA ALA A 208 -17.30 9.72 -21.48
C ALA A 208 -18.24 8.77 -20.71
N THR A 209 -17.67 8.00 -19.78
CA THR A 209 -18.42 7.13 -18.88
C THR A 209 -19.42 7.95 -18.04
N LYS A 210 -20.65 7.48 -17.91
CA LYS A 210 -21.61 8.08 -16.98
C LYS A 210 -21.28 7.63 -15.56
N VAL A 211 -21.23 8.59 -14.65
CA VAL A 211 -21.15 8.31 -13.21
C VAL A 211 -22.55 7.98 -12.74
N ASP A 212 -22.71 6.82 -12.12
CA ASP A 212 -24.00 6.34 -11.66
C ASP A 212 -24.41 7.03 -10.34
N ASP A 213 -23.43 7.31 -9.48
CA ASP A 213 -23.62 7.91 -8.17
C ASP A 213 -22.38 8.73 -7.72
N TYR A 214 -22.57 9.93 -7.21
CA TYR A 214 -21.51 10.79 -6.69
C TYR A 214 -21.29 10.63 -5.17
N LEU A 215 -22.20 9.96 -4.44
CA LEU A 215 -22.12 9.82 -3.01
C LEU A 215 -20.82 9.12 -2.56
N PRO A 216 -20.37 8.00 -3.19
CA PRO A 216 -19.10 7.37 -2.82
C PRO A 216 -17.89 8.29 -2.99
N THR A 217 -17.90 9.17 -3.99
CA THR A 217 -16.86 10.19 -4.17
C THR A 217 -16.85 11.17 -3.01
N VAL A 218 -18.04 11.67 -2.61
CA VAL A 218 -18.18 12.55 -1.46
C VAL A 218 -17.71 11.87 -0.17
N MET A 219 -17.97 10.57 -0.02
CA MET A 219 -17.55 9.81 1.15
C MET A 219 -16.03 9.61 1.20
N LEU A 220 -15.40 9.29 0.08
CA LEU A 220 -13.95 9.16 0.00
C LEU A 220 -13.26 10.50 0.33
N VAL A 221 -13.70 11.59 -0.30
CA VAL A 221 -13.21 12.95 0.00
C VAL A 221 -13.51 13.34 1.43
N GLY A 222 -14.71 12.99 1.93
CA GLY A 222 -15.13 13.21 3.31
C GLY A 222 -14.27 12.46 4.32
N THR A 223 -13.83 11.23 4.01
CA THR A 223 -12.88 10.48 4.86
C THR A 223 -11.58 11.25 5.00
N VAL A 224 -10.99 11.68 3.88
CA VAL A 224 -9.75 12.47 3.90
C VAL A 224 -9.93 13.78 4.67
N ALA A 225 -11.01 14.51 4.40
CA ALA A 225 -11.32 15.75 5.10
C ALA A 225 -11.52 15.56 6.61
N ALA A 226 -12.18 14.48 7.02
CA ALA A 226 -12.37 14.14 8.43
C ALA A 226 -11.06 13.76 9.13
N LEU A 227 -10.18 13.01 8.46
CA LEU A 227 -8.84 12.69 8.96
C LEU A 227 -7.97 13.96 9.13
N ILE A 228 -8.04 14.87 8.15
CA ILE A 228 -7.38 16.19 8.25
C ILE A 228 -7.95 16.98 9.44
N ALA A 229 -9.26 17.07 9.55
CA ALA A 229 -9.90 17.80 10.67
C ALA A 229 -9.53 17.19 12.03
N ALA A 230 -9.49 15.87 12.12
CA ALA A 230 -9.09 15.16 13.34
C ALA A 230 -7.63 15.44 13.72
N SER A 231 -6.73 15.67 12.77
CA SER A 231 -5.32 15.98 13.05
C SER A 231 -5.14 17.32 13.78
N PHE A 232 -6.13 18.21 13.76
CA PHE A 232 -6.12 19.47 14.52
C PHE A 232 -6.68 19.36 15.93
N ILE A 233 -7.17 18.18 16.36
CA ILE A 233 -7.75 17.98 17.69
C ILE A 233 -6.67 17.46 18.64
N PRO A 234 -6.15 18.27 19.57
CA PRO A 234 -5.15 17.81 20.53
C PRO A 234 -5.75 16.83 21.55
N GLY A 235 -4.99 15.81 21.93
CA GLY A 235 -5.41 14.84 22.95
C GLY A 235 -6.55 13.90 22.55
N ARG A 236 -6.81 13.75 21.27
CA ARG A 236 -7.85 12.83 20.75
C ARG A 236 -7.53 11.37 21.09
N PRO A 237 -8.55 10.50 21.22
CA PRO A 237 -8.35 9.07 21.43
C PRO A 237 -7.52 8.43 20.31
N ALA A 238 -6.67 7.45 20.65
CA ALA A 238 -5.80 6.77 19.69
C ALA A 238 -6.56 6.07 18.55
N MET A 239 -7.82 5.69 18.79
CA MET A 239 -8.67 5.00 17.80
C MET A 239 -9.47 5.96 16.89
N THR A 240 -9.25 7.27 16.97
CA THR A 240 -10.06 8.28 16.23
C THR A 240 -10.03 8.05 14.72
N ASN A 241 -8.86 7.78 14.14
CA ASN A 241 -8.74 7.57 12.69
C ASN A 241 -9.49 6.31 12.24
N GLY A 242 -9.41 5.22 13.02
CA GLY A 242 -10.16 3.99 12.79
C GLY A 242 -11.67 4.21 12.84
N PHE A 243 -12.16 4.93 13.84
CA PHE A 243 -13.58 5.26 13.94
C PHE A 243 -14.07 6.15 12.79
N ILE A 244 -13.26 7.09 12.30
CA ILE A 244 -13.60 7.93 11.14
C ILE A 244 -13.76 7.05 9.89
N CYS A 245 -12.75 6.25 9.56
CA CYS A 245 -12.77 5.40 8.37
C CYS A 245 -13.92 4.37 8.42
N MET A 246 -14.08 3.69 9.55
CA MET A 246 -15.16 2.71 9.74
C MET A 246 -16.54 3.37 9.77
N GLY A 247 -16.68 4.52 10.43
CA GLY A 247 -17.94 5.24 10.52
C GLY A 247 -18.45 5.70 9.16
N ILE A 248 -17.56 6.29 8.33
CA ILE A 248 -17.92 6.73 6.97
C ILE A 248 -18.26 5.52 6.10
N PHE A 249 -17.51 4.42 6.18
CA PHE A 249 -17.85 3.19 5.47
C PHE A 249 -19.23 2.65 5.87
N LEU A 250 -19.54 2.59 7.17
CA LEU A 250 -20.85 2.15 7.65
C LEU A 250 -21.99 3.06 7.18
N LEU A 251 -21.75 4.39 7.16
CA LEU A 251 -22.71 5.33 6.57
C LEU A 251 -22.93 5.07 5.08
N GLY A 252 -21.88 4.66 4.34
CA GLY A 252 -21.97 4.24 2.94
C GLY A 252 -22.82 3.00 2.75
N LEU A 253 -22.59 1.98 3.55
CA LEU A 253 -23.43 0.77 3.53
C LEU A 253 -24.89 1.08 3.85
N LEU A 254 -25.16 1.93 4.84
CA LEU A 254 -26.50 2.37 5.16
C LEU A 254 -27.13 3.16 4.01
N ALA A 255 -26.36 4.03 3.38
CA ALA A 255 -26.84 4.77 2.20
C ALA A 255 -27.20 3.85 1.04
N GLU A 256 -26.42 2.80 0.78
CA GLU A 256 -26.78 1.77 -0.20
C GLU A 256 -28.08 1.05 0.12
N CYS A 257 -28.36 0.83 1.42
CA CYS A 257 -29.61 0.18 1.85
C CYS A 257 -30.85 1.07 1.69
N PHE A 258 -30.72 2.38 1.94
CA PHE A 258 -31.87 3.28 2.04
C PHE A 258 -32.06 4.21 0.84
N LEU A 259 -31.01 4.47 0.06
CA LEU A 259 -31.08 5.28 -1.16
C LEU A 259 -31.07 4.33 -2.37
N PRO A 260 -32.23 4.03 -2.96
CA PRO A 260 -32.26 3.16 -4.11
C PRO A 260 -31.46 3.84 -5.24
N ARG A 261 -30.30 3.29 -5.57
CA ARG A 261 -29.62 3.64 -6.80
C ARG A 261 -30.57 3.34 -7.96
N LYS A 262 -30.62 4.22 -8.95
CA LYS A 262 -31.15 3.90 -10.29
C LYS A 262 -30.16 2.90 -10.91
N VAL A 263 -30.17 1.68 -10.39
CA VAL A 263 -29.38 0.55 -10.90
C VAL A 263 -30.01 0.15 -12.24
N ARG A 264 -29.12 -0.16 -13.19
CA ARG A 264 -29.38 -0.81 -14.48
C ARG A 264 -30.74 -1.52 -14.48
N GLU A 265 -31.56 -1.20 -15.48
CA GLU A 265 -32.87 -1.81 -15.69
C GLU A 265 -32.83 -3.35 -15.82
N ASP A 266 -31.63 -3.96 -15.93
CA ASP A 266 -31.43 -5.40 -16.14
C ASP A 266 -31.09 -6.24 -14.90
N GLU A 267 -30.77 -5.66 -13.73
CA GLU A 267 -30.47 -6.43 -12.53
C GLU A 267 -31.05 -5.73 -11.27
N ALA A 268 -32.28 -6.06 -10.95
CA ALA A 268 -32.89 -5.73 -9.64
C ALA A 268 -32.27 -6.61 -8.55
N GLN A 269 -30.98 -6.44 -8.26
CA GLN A 269 -30.38 -7.01 -7.05
C GLN A 269 -30.90 -6.23 -5.84
N GLY A 270 -31.52 -6.93 -4.89
CA GLY A 270 -32.00 -6.32 -3.66
C GLY A 270 -30.85 -5.70 -2.86
N TRP A 271 -31.14 -4.69 -2.05
CA TRP A 271 -30.17 -3.98 -1.19
C TRP A 271 -29.25 -4.92 -0.38
N ALA A 272 -29.75 -6.07 0.06
CA ALA A 272 -28.99 -7.06 0.82
C ALA A 272 -27.87 -7.72 -0.04
N ALA A 273 -28.10 -7.90 -1.35
CA ALA A 273 -27.09 -8.45 -2.26
C ALA A 273 -25.99 -7.43 -2.52
N GLN A 274 -26.32 -6.15 -2.70
CA GLN A 274 -25.36 -5.06 -2.89
C GLN A 274 -24.48 -4.86 -1.65
N ALA A 275 -25.08 -4.82 -0.47
CA ALA A 275 -24.33 -4.74 0.79
C ALA A 275 -23.42 -5.98 1.00
N ALA A 276 -23.92 -7.18 0.66
CA ALA A 276 -23.11 -8.40 0.73
C ALA A 276 -21.93 -8.39 -0.24
N GLU A 277 -22.06 -7.78 -1.42
CA GLU A 277 -20.95 -7.62 -2.37
C GLU A 277 -19.89 -6.65 -1.84
N THR A 278 -20.29 -5.52 -1.28
CA THR A 278 -19.37 -4.57 -0.65
C THR A 278 -18.63 -5.19 0.53
N LEU A 279 -19.32 -6.00 1.35
CA LEU A 279 -18.69 -6.74 2.44
C LEU A 279 -17.71 -7.81 1.93
N LYS A 280 -17.97 -8.44 0.78
CA LYS A 280 -17.04 -9.39 0.15
C LYS A 280 -15.79 -8.71 -0.42
N ALA A 281 -15.84 -7.42 -0.74
CA ALA A 281 -14.69 -6.65 -1.21
C ALA A 281 -13.68 -6.37 -0.08
N ILE A 282 -14.09 -6.47 1.18
CA ILE A 282 -13.17 -6.37 2.31
C ILE A 282 -12.26 -7.60 2.32
N ASP A 283 -10.96 -7.39 2.20
CA ASP A 283 -9.96 -8.46 2.30
C ASP A 283 -9.77 -8.88 3.77
N VAL A 284 -10.69 -9.74 4.24
CA VAL A 284 -10.64 -10.34 5.58
C VAL A 284 -9.32 -11.12 5.78
N GLY A 285 -8.75 -11.65 4.69
CA GLY A 285 -7.46 -12.35 4.75
C GLY A 285 -6.33 -11.41 5.19
N THR A 286 -6.24 -10.22 4.62
CA THR A 286 -5.23 -9.22 5.04
C THR A 286 -5.47 -8.74 6.47
N LEU A 287 -6.73 -8.53 6.90
CA LEU A 287 -7.04 -8.17 8.29
C LEU A 287 -6.60 -9.27 9.27
N ALA A 288 -6.90 -10.54 8.97
CA ALA A 288 -6.50 -11.67 9.78
C ALA A 288 -4.98 -11.87 9.80
N LEU A 289 -4.31 -11.68 8.67
CA LEU A 289 -2.86 -11.71 8.55
C LEU A 289 -2.23 -10.69 9.49
N LEU A 290 -2.68 -9.44 9.45
CA LEU A 290 -2.16 -8.36 10.31
C LEU A 290 -2.44 -8.63 11.79
N ALA A 291 -3.64 -9.04 12.15
CA ALA A 291 -3.96 -9.42 13.54
C ALA A 291 -3.02 -10.51 14.05
N GLY A 292 -2.79 -11.56 13.24
CA GLY A 292 -1.83 -12.61 13.56
C GLY A 292 -0.38 -12.11 13.70
N LEU A 293 0.06 -11.22 12.81
CA LEU A 293 1.38 -10.63 12.86
C LEU A 293 1.59 -9.75 14.10
N PHE A 294 0.60 -8.94 14.50
CA PHE A 294 0.70 -8.14 15.74
C PHE A 294 0.96 -9.03 16.96
N ILE A 295 0.24 -10.16 17.08
CA ILE A 295 0.42 -11.11 18.18
C ILE A 295 1.82 -11.75 18.13
N ILE A 296 2.27 -12.18 16.93
CA ILE A 296 3.60 -12.76 16.76
C ILE A 296 4.69 -11.76 17.12
N ILE A 297 4.59 -10.51 16.65
CA ILE A 297 5.58 -9.44 16.89
C ILE A 297 5.67 -9.12 18.38
N ASP A 298 4.53 -9.02 19.09
CA ASP A 298 4.51 -8.86 20.53
C ASP A 298 5.21 -10.04 21.22
N GLY A 299 4.90 -11.26 20.84
CA GLY A 299 5.55 -12.46 21.35
C GLY A 299 7.07 -12.48 21.11
N LEU A 300 7.55 -12.11 19.93
CA LEU A 300 8.98 -11.98 19.61
C LEU A 300 9.66 -10.91 20.47
N THR A 301 8.95 -9.81 20.73
CA THR A 301 9.42 -8.74 21.61
C THR A 301 9.58 -9.23 23.03
N ARG A 302 8.59 -9.94 23.57
CA ARG A 302 8.61 -10.51 24.94
C ARG A 302 9.75 -11.50 25.16
N VAL A 303 10.07 -12.33 24.17
CA VAL A 303 11.17 -13.30 24.28
C VAL A 303 12.54 -12.70 23.90
N GLY A 304 12.61 -11.41 23.54
CA GLY A 304 13.84 -10.66 23.27
C GLY A 304 14.46 -10.91 21.89
N ILE A 305 13.73 -11.49 20.94
CA ILE A 305 14.22 -11.71 19.55
C ILE A 305 14.34 -10.39 18.80
N ILE A 306 13.38 -9.48 18.98
CA ILE A 306 13.43 -8.14 18.35
C ILE A 306 14.69 -7.39 18.83
N ALA A 307 15.01 -7.45 20.12
CA ALA A 307 16.21 -6.82 20.66
C ALA A 307 17.50 -7.43 20.07
N ASP A 308 17.56 -8.76 19.90
CA ASP A 308 18.72 -9.41 19.29
C ASP A 308 18.94 -8.95 17.86
N ILE A 309 17.85 -8.91 17.03
CA ILE A 309 17.93 -8.47 15.63
C ILE A 309 18.33 -7.00 15.57
N SER A 310 17.77 -6.14 16.45
CA SER A 310 18.12 -4.73 16.55
C SER A 310 19.60 -4.52 16.88
N ASN A 311 20.14 -5.31 17.81
CA ASN A 311 21.55 -5.25 18.18
C ASN A 311 22.45 -5.70 17.02
N VAL A 312 22.09 -6.79 16.31
CA VAL A 312 22.83 -7.24 15.12
C VAL A 312 22.86 -6.14 14.07
N LEU A 313 21.71 -5.51 13.79
CA LEU A 313 21.60 -4.43 12.81
C LEU A 313 22.50 -3.23 13.18
N SER A 314 22.50 -2.82 14.45
CA SER A 314 23.33 -1.72 14.94
C SER A 314 24.83 -2.06 14.83
N HIS A 315 25.22 -3.32 15.11
CA HIS A 315 26.63 -3.78 14.99
C HIS A 315 27.08 -3.87 13.53
N VAL A 316 26.24 -4.39 12.63
CA VAL A 316 26.54 -4.46 11.19
C VAL A 316 26.69 -3.05 10.59
N GLY A 317 25.92 -2.08 11.11
CA GLY A 317 26.09 -0.66 10.79
C GLY A 317 27.34 -0.02 11.42
N GLY A 318 28.17 -0.76 12.16
CA GLY A 318 29.38 -0.22 12.77
C GLY A 318 29.13 0.93 13.76
N GLY A 319 27.94 1.04 14.31
CA GLY A 319 27.50 2.18 15.14
C GLY A 319 27.28 3.49 14.35
N SER A 320 27.42 3.47 13.02
CA SER A 320 27.16 4.64 12.16
C SER A 320 25.67 4.72 11.80
N PRO A 321 24.95 5.79 12.17
CA PRO A 321 23.55 5.98 11.81
C PRO A 321 23.33 5.94 10.28
N PHE A 322 24.24 6.57 9.50
CA PHE A 322 24.17 6.59 8.05
C PHE A 322 24.32 5.20 7.43
N LEU A 323 25.29 4.42 7.90
CA LEU A 323 25.51 3.08 7.35
C LEU A 323 24.35 2.13 7.72
N THR A 324 23.86 2.20 8.96
CA THR A 324 22.67 1.45 9.38
C THR A 324 21.45 1.83 8.55
N TYR A 325 21.19 3.11 8.36
CA TYR A 325 20.11 3.62 7.49
C TYR A 325 20.25 3.10 6.05
N THR A 326 21.45 3.18 5.48
CA THR A 326 21.75 2.68 4.13
C THR A 326 21.45 1.18 4.01
N ILE A 327 21.91 0.39 4.99
CA ILE A 327 21.64 -1.05 5.02
C ILE A 327 20.13 -1.31 5.12
N VAL A 328 19.43 -0.60 6.00
CA VAL A 328 17.97 -0.73 6.17
C VAL A 328 17.25 -0.49 4.86
N VAL A 329 17.52 0.63 4.19
CA VAL A 329 16.82 0.97 2.93
C VAL A 329 17.09 -0.08 1.86
N TRP A 330 18.36 -0.35 1.55
CA TRP A 330 18.70 -1.22 0.42
C TRP A 330 18.44 -2.71 0.68
N ALA A 331 18.60 -3.17 1.93
CA ALA A 331 18.17 -4.52 2.30
C ALA A 331 16.64 -4.64 2.20
N SER A 332 15.88 -3.62 2.63
CA SER A 332 14.42 -3.61 2.49
C SER A 332 13.99 -3.66 1.04
N VAL A 333 14.68 -2.94 0.14
CA VAL A 333 14.43 -3.02 -1.31
C VAL A 333 14.62 -4.45 -1.83
N LEU A 334 15.71 -5.11 -1.42
CA LEU A 334 16.00 -6.48 -1.86
C LEU A 334 15.02 -7.50 -1.29
N PHE A 335 14.70 -7.42 -0.01
CA PHE A 335 13.76 -8.35 0.61
C PHE A 335 12.34 -8.18 0.09
N SER A 336 11.88 -6.94 -0.03
CA SER A 336 10.54 -6.65 -0.54
C SER A 336 10.36 -6.99 -2.03
N ALA A 337 11.43 -7.16 -2.79
CA ALA A 337 11.35 -7.67 -4.16
C ALA A 337 10.76 -9.09 -4.23
N PHE A 338 10.84 -9.87 -3.15
CA PHE A 338 10.40 -11.27 -3.10
C PHE A 338 9.37 -11.54 -2.00
N ILE A 339 9.40 -10.75 -0.92
CA ILE A 339 8.48 -10.85 0.22
C ILE A 339 7.49 -9.69 0.11
N ASP A 340 6.20 -9.98 0.30
CA ASP A 340 5.16 -8.95 0.34
C ASP A 340 5.52 -7.84 1.35
N ASN A 341 5.34 -6.59 0.94
CA ASN A 341 5.71 -5.40 1.71
C ASN A 341 5.01 -5.31 3.08
N ILE A 342 3.78 -5.81 3.20
CA ILE A 342 2.97 -5.73 4.42
C ILE A 342 3.60 -6.51 5.58
N PRO A 343 3.79 -7.85 5.50
CA PRO A 343 4.39 -8.60 6.59
C PRO A 343 5.82 -8.17 6.88
N TYR A 344 6.59 -7.80 5.85
CA TYR A 344 7.95 -7.33 6.03
C TYR A 344 8.00 -6.04 6.86
N THR A 345 7.21 -5.04 6.49
CA THR A 345 7.14 -3.76 7.21
C THR A 345 6.67 -3.95 8.65
N ALA A 346 5.62 -4.75 8.86
CA ALA A 346 5.09 -5.02 10.20
C ALA A 346 6.16 -5.58 11.16
N ALA A 347 6.96 -6.55 10.69
CA ALA A 347 8.00 -7.15 11.52
C ALA A 347 9.21 -6.24 11.73
N MET A 348 9.57 -5.43 10.74
CA MET A 348 10.78 -4.62 10.80
C MET A 348 10.61 -3.29 11.55
N LEU A 349 9.41 -2.72 11.65
CA LEU A 349 9.18 -1.48 12.40
C LEU A 349 9.66 -1.52 13.85
N PRO A 350 9.33 -2.54 14.67
CA PRO A 350 9.87 -2.65 16.03
C PRO A 350 11.39 -2.87 16.06
N VAL A 351 11.97 -3.53 15.05
CA VAL A 351 13.42 -3.68 14.92
C VAL A 351 14.09 -2.32 14.69
N MET A 352 13.48 -1.46 13.85
CA MET A 352 13.96 -0.09 13.60
C MET A 352 13.95 0.74 14.91
N ALA A 353 12.87 0.65 15.67
CA ALA A 353 12.78 1.33 16.96
C ALA A 353 13.86 0.84 17.95
N GLY A 354 14.06 -0.48 18.04
CA GLY A 354 15.11 -1.06 18.89
C GLY A 354 16.51 -0.66 18.45
N ALA A 355 16.82 -0.68 17.17
CA ALA A 355 18.11 -0.28 16.62
C ALA A 355 18.38 1.21 16.85
N ALA A 356 17.38 2.07 16.62
CA ALA A 356 17.50 3.50 16.89
C ALA A 356 17.75 3.78 18.38
N GLY A 357 17.03 3.08 19.28
CA GLY A 357 17.26 3.16 20.72
C GLY A 357 18.68 2.74 21.13
N THR A 358 19.23 1.66 20.55
CA THR A 358 20.61 1.21 20.80
C THR A 358 21.64 2.24 20.34
N MET A 359 21.39 2.96 19.25
CA MET A 359 22.28 3.98 18.69
C MET A 359 22.04 5.38 19.28
N GLY A 360 20.99 5.59 20.09
CA GLY A 360 20.64 6.89 20.64
C GLY A 360 20.17 7.92 19.59
N ILE A 361 19.54 7.46 18.50
CA ILE A 361 19.02 8.32 17.42
C ILE A 361 17.48 8.27 17.38
N ASP A 362 16.87 9.26 16.70
CA ASP A 362 15.43 9.23 16.44
C ASP A 362 15.09 8.04 15.51
N GLN A 363 14.11 7.26 15.91
CA GLN A 363 13.65 6.09 15.12
C GLN A 363 13.05 6.49 13.77
N THR A 364 12.62 7.73 13.60
CA THR A 364 11.95 8.24 12.38
C THR A 364 12.80 8.00 11.13
N VAL A 365 14.10 8.25 11.19
CA VAL A 365 14.98 8.08 10.02
C VAL A 365 15.01 6.63 9.55
N LEU A 366 15.08 5.66 10.46
CA LEU A 366 15.08 4.24 10.12
C LEU A 366 13.71 3.76 9.67
N CYS A 367 12.64 4.22 10.32
CA CYS A 367 11.27 3.85 9.98
C CYS A 367 10.84 4.42 8.62
N PHE A 368 11.19 5.68 8.32
CA PHE A 368 10.93 6.27 7.00
C PHE A 368 11.79 5.61 5.91
N GLY A 369 13.05 5.30 6.21
CA GLY A 369 13.91 4.52 5.32
C GLY A 369 13.37 3.13 5.04
N LEU A 370 12.88 2.44 6.08
CA LEU A 370 12.20 1.15 5.94
C LEU A 370 10.97 1.27 5.01
N LEU A 371 10.12 2.28 5.20
CA LEU A 371 8.94 2.48 4.35
C LEU A 371 9.34 2.68 2.89
N VAL A 372 10.33 3.55 2.61
CA VAL A 372 10.86 3.77 1.26
C VAL A 372 11.36 2.45 0.65
N GLY A 373 12.19 1.70 1.39
CA GLY A 373 12.75 0.45 0.90
C GLY A 373 11.70 -0.65 0.70
N ALA A 374 10.83 -0.85 1.68
CA ALA A 374 9.83 -1.92 1.68
C ALA A 374 8.72 -1.68 0.66
N THR A 375 8.13 -0.48 0.61
CA THR A 375 7.02 -0.20 -0.32
C THR A 375 7.50 -0.18 -1.77
N LEU A 376 8.65 0.46 -2.05
CA LEU A 376 9.14 0.59 -3.41
C LEU A 376 9.88 -0.66 -3.91
N GLY A 377 10.54 -1.41 -3.02
CA GLY A 377 11.29 -2.62 -3.36
C GLY A 377 10.43 -3.67 -4.04
N GLY A 378 9.17 -3.80 -3.67
CA GLY A 378 8.20 -4.67 -4.32
C GLY A 378 8.08 -4.46 -5.82
N ASN A 379 8.36 -3.26 -6.32
CA ASN A 379 8.33 -2.93 -7.75
C ASN A 379 9.46 -3.56 -8.59
N LEU A 380 10.48 -4.14 -7.98
CA LEU A 380 11.56 -4.80 -8.71
C LEU A 380 11.09 -6.05 -9.45
N THR A 381 10.10 -6.78 -8.92
CA THR A 381 9.63 -8.03 -9.49
C THR A 381 8.09 -8.06 -9.65
N PRO A 382 7.57 -8.93 -10.52
CA PRO A 382 6.13 -9.07 -10.69
C PRO A 382 5.40 -9.66 -9.47
N VAL A 383 6.13 -10.23 -8.51
CA VAL A 383 5.56 -10.90 -7.32
C VAL A 383 5.82 -10.15 -6.01
N GLY A 384 6.64 -9.09 -6.03
CA GLY A 384 7.07 -8.37 -4.84
C GLY A 384 6.00 -7.47 -4.20
N ALA A 385 4.90 -7.19 -4.91
CA ALA A 385 3.78 -6.41 -4.38
C ALA A 385 2.45 -6.92 -4.92
N SER A 386 1.39 -6.85 -4.12
CA SER A 386 0.06 -7.33 -4.48
C SER A 386 -0.52 -6.62 -5.71
N ALA A 387 -0.25 -5.34 -5.92
CA ALA A 387 -0.66 -4.60 -7.12
C ALA A 387 0.02 -5.13 -8.40
N ASN A 388 1.28 -5.58 -8.33
CA ASN A 388 1.99 -6.16 -9.47
C ASN A 388 1.40 -7.53 -9.84
N ILE A 389 1.10 -8.35 -8.83
CA ILE A 389 0.43 -9.65 -9.03
C ILE A 389 -0.94 -9.43 -9.68
N THR A 390 -1.69 -8.43 -9.22
CA THR A 390 -2.99 -8.07 -9.78
C THR A 390 -2.85 -7.62 -11.23
N ALA A 391 -1.89 -6.74 -11.53
CA ALA A 391 -1.63 -6.23 -12.87
C ALA A 391 -1.27 -7.36 -13.85
N THR A 392 -0.35 -8.24 -13.45
CA THR A 392 0.04 -9.39 -14.27
C THR A 392 -1.10 -10.39 -14.43
N GLY A 393 -1.88 -10.63 -13.38
CA GLY A 393 -3.06 -11.51 -13.43
C GLY A 393 -4.17 -10.99 -14.35
N ILE A 394 -4.38 -9.67 -14.43
CA ILE A 394 -5.31 -9.07 -15.38
C ILE A 394 -4.79 -9.27 -16.82
N LEU A 395 -3.51 -9.03 -17.06
CA LEU A 395 -2.88 -9.22 -18.36
C LEU A 395 -2.97 -10.69 -18.83
N GLU A 396 -2.74 -11.64 -17.93
CA GLU A 396 -2.87 -13.08 -18.23
C GLU A 396 -4.31 -13.46 -18.61
N LYS A 397 -5.32 -12.94 -17.92
CA LYS A 397 -6.74 -13.16 -18.26
C LYS A 397 -7.10 -12.60 -19.63
N GLU A 398 -6.43 -11.55 -20.08
CA GLU A 398 -6.58 -10.93 -21.39
C GLU A 398 -5.69 -11.60 -22.47
N GLY A 399 -4.98 -12.69 -22.11
CA GLY A 399 -4.16 -13.46 -23.04
C GLY A 399 -2.73 -12.97 -23.23
N TYR A 400 -2.25 -12.05 -22.36
CA TYR A 400 -0.89 -11.51 -22.41
C TYR A 400 -0.03 -12.11 -21.32
N ASN A 401 0.96 -12.92 -21.66
CA ASN A 401 1.94 -13.44 -20.73
C ASN A 401 3.04 -12.42 -20.47
N VAL A 402 3.21 -12.04 -19.22
CA VAL A 402 4.25 -11.09 -18.77
C VAL A 402 5.45 -11.86 -18.22
N SER A 403 6.55 -11.86 -18.96
CA SER A 403 7.79 -12.42 -18.43
C SER A 403 8.39 -11.54 -17.34
N THR A 404 9.05 -12.15 -16.36
CA THR A 404 9.78 -11.42 -15.30
C THR A 404 10.74 -10.39 -15.90
N LYS A 405 11.42 -10.72 -17.01
CA LYS A 405 12.33 -9.80 -17.70
C LYS A 405 11.61 -8.56 -18.27
N GLN A 406 10.40 -8.74 -18.84
CA GLN A 406 9.62 -7.61 -19.34
C GLN A 406 9.17 -6.69 -18.20
N PHE A 407 8.69 -7.27 -17.10
CA PHE A 407 8.32 -6.49 -15.92
C PHE A 407 9.52 -5.71 -15.37
N MET A 408 10.65 -6.39 -15.12
CA MET A 408 11.86 -5.80 -14.55
C MET A 408 12.47 -4.70 -15.45
N ARG A 409 12.26 -4.75 -16.76
CA ARG A 409 12.72 -3.70 -17.68
C ARG A 409 12.12 -2.33 -17.34
N ILE A 410 10.91 -2.30 -16.81
CA ILE A 410 10.23 -1.08 -16.35
C ILE A 410 10.44 -0.91 -14.84
N GLY A 411 10.17 -1.95 -14.07
CA GLY A 411 10.20 -1.93 -12.62
C GLY A 411 11.55 -1.55 -12.05
N VAL A 412 12.67 -2.11 -12.55
CA VAL A 412 13.99 -1.85 -11.99
C VAL A 412 14.43 -0.39 -12.13
N PRO A 413 14.48 0.22 -13.34
CA PRO A 413 14.93 1.61 -13.46
C PRO A 413 13.97 2.59 -12.77
N PHE A 414 12.66 2.32 -12.80
CA PHE A 414 11.68 3.11 -12.08
C PHE A 414 11.95 3.09 -10.57
N THR A 415 12.07 1.88 -10.00
CA THR A 415 12.27 1.67 -8.57
C THR A 415 13.59 2.29 -8.08
N LEU A 416 14.69 2.07 -8.80
CA LEU A 416 15.99 2.61 -8.39
C LEU A 416 15.98 4.14 -8.29
N VAL A 417 15.36 4.83 -9.24
CA VAL A 417 15.25 6.29 -9.22
C VAL A 417 14.34 6.76 -8.09
N ALA A 418 13.18 6.10 -7.90
CA ALA A 418 12.25 6.45 -6.84
C ALA A 418 12.86 6.21 -5.44
N VAL A 419 13.49 5.05 -5.23
CA VAL A 419 14.16 4.71 -3.96
C VAL A 419 15.32 5.68 -3.68
N LEU A 420 16.16 5.96 -4.68
CA LEU A 420 17.28 6.87 -4.50
C LEU A 420 16.81 8.27 -4.09
N SER A 421 15.72 8.76 -4.69
CA SER A 421 15.12 10.05 -4.32
C SER A 421 14.64 10.04 -2.86
N GLY A 422 13.87 9.02 -2.45
CA GLY A 422 13.39 8.86 -1.07
C GLY A 422 14.55 8.68 -0.07
N TYR A 423 15.53 7.83 -0.42
CA TYR A 423 16.73 7.59 0.39
C TYR A 423 17.51 8.88 0.67
N LEU A 424 17.77 9.70 -0.34
CA LEU A 424 18.50 10.95 -0.16
C LEU A 424 17.69 11.96 0.66
N LEU A 425 16.40 12.13 0.37
CA LEU A 425 15.56 13.12 1.05
C LEU A 425 15.32 12.75 2.51
N VAL A 426 15.00 11.50 2.83
CA VAL A 426 14.83 11.06 4.23
C VAL A 426 16.12 11.30 5.02
N TRP A 427 17.28 10.97 4.45
CA TRP A 427 18.56 11.23 5.14
C TRP A 427 18.83 12.72 5.34
N ILE A 428 18.62 13.56 4.32
CA ILE A 428 18.86 15.01 4.41
C ILE A 428 18.00 15.65 5.49
N PHE A 429 16.72 15.24 5.61
CA PHE A 429 15.81 15.90 6.54
C PHE A 429 15.78 15.27 7.94
N TYR A 430 16.04 13.97 8.08
CA TYR A 430 15.90 13.24 9.35
C TYR A 430 17.19 12.57 9.83
N GLY A 431 18.20 12.44 8.99
CA GLY A 431 19.47 11.79 9.34
C GLY A 431 20.56 12.76 9.81
N MET A 432 20.37 14.08 9.58
CA MET A 432 21.33 15.13 9.95
C MET A 432 20.81 15.97 11.11
#